data_12127cd719d169cd24439c3ff84f411a
#
_entry.id   12127cd719d169cd24439c3ff84f411a
#
_cell.length_a   1.000
_cell.length_b   1.000
_cell.length_c   1.000
_cell.angle_alpha   90.00
_cell.angle_beta   90.00
_cell.angle_gamma   90.00
#
_symmetry.space_group_name_H-M   'P 1'
#
loop_
_entity.id
_entity.type
_entity.pdbx_description
1 polymer ?
#
loop_
_entity_poly.entity_id
_entity_poly.type
_entity_poly.pdbx_seq_one_letter_code
_entity_poly.pdbx_strand_id
1 'polypeptide(L)'
;SYNVVGTKLWTFFRNNNNGRNLDEDSHTEMNPQNYGGDTIEVIQRTGQAMFVPSQWQHEVVNLEETISINHNWVTTANLDLCWECLTTEMRDVDEELRQWNIHDNLEAQESMLRGCVGLDVTAFFLMCLVRLCDLITTLTAIKQDANSSD
;
A
#
# COMPACT_ATOMS: atom_id res chain seq x y z
N SER A 1 -8.46 6.41 2.23
CA SER A 1 -8.94 7.77 1.89
C SER A 1 -9.97 8.25 2.90
N TYR A 2 -9.73 9.37 3.57
CA TYR A 2 -10.71 10.07 4.42
C TYR A 2 -11.20 11.32 3.70
N ASN A 3 -12.51 11.43 3.50
CA ASN A 3 -13.10 12.53 2.77
C ASN A 3 -13.45 13.68 3.72
N VAL A 4 -12.69 14.78 3.65
CA VAL A 4 -12.88 15.95 4.52
C VAL A 4 -14.07 16.80 4.03
N VAL A 5 -14.17 16.97 2.71
CA VAL A 5 -15.23 17.73 2.04
C VAL A 5 -15.54 17.07 0.71
N GLY A 6 -16.81 17.11 0.31
CA GLY A 6 -17.27 16.67 -1.00
C GLY A 6 -17.74 15.22 -1.04
N THR A 7 -18.05 14.75 -2.24
CA THR A 7 -18.59 13.41 -2.50
C THR A 7 -17.84 12.76 -3.64
N LYS A 8 -17.49 11.49 -3.46
CA LYS A 8 -16.78 10.66 -4.44
C LYS A 8 -17.59 9.43 -4.79
N LEU A 9 -17.50 9.00 -6.04
CA LEU A 9 -17.90 7.69 -6.49
C LEU A 9 -16.66 6.83 -6.64
N TRP A 10 -16.64 5.70 -5.98
CA TRP A 10 -15.63 4.65 -6.10
C TRP A 10 -16.20 3.51 -6.91
N THR A 11 -15.47 3.05 -7.93
CA THR A 11 -15.79 1.84 -8.69
C THR A 11 -14.66 0.85 -8.47
N PHE A 12 -14.94 -0.26 -7.81
CA PHE A 12 -14.00 -1.35 -7.61
C PHE A 12 -14.22 -2.43 -8.66
N PHE A 13 -13.13 -2.90 -9.25
CA PHE A 13 -13.16 -3.95 -10.26
C PHE A 13 -12.80 -5.29 -9.61
N ARG A 14 -13.69 -6.26 -9.74
CA ARG A 14 -13.42 -7.61 -9.25
C ARG A 14 -12.39 -8.27 -10.14
N ASN A 15 -11.23 -8.59 -9.59
CA ASN A 15 -10.23 -9.35 -10.31
C ASN A 15 -10.70 -10.80 -10.47
N ASN A 16 -11.13 -11.18 -11.67
CA ASN A 16 -11.55 -12.55 -12.00
C ASN A 16 -10.35 -13.47 -12.32
N ASN A 17 -9.12 -12.96 -12.22
CA ASN A 17 -7.91 -13.73 -12.47
C ASN A 17 -7.58 -14.59 -11.24
N ASN A 18 -8.17 -15.80 -11.19
CA ASN A 18 -7.69 -16.88 -10.32
C ASN A 18 -6.20 -17.16 -10.60
N GLY A 19 -5.30 -16.42 -9.92
CA GLY A 19 -3.88 -16.75 -9.82
C GLY A 19 -3.06 -16.74 -11.13
N ARG A 20 -3.48 -16.03 -12.17
CA ARG A 20 -2.62 -15.75 -13.32
C ARG A 20 -1.87 -14.43 -13.07
N ASN A 21 -0.57 -14.54 -12.92
CA ASN A 21 0.34 -13.41 -12.95
C ASN A 21 0.02 -12.58 -14.19
N LEU A 22 -0.32 -11.32 -14.01
CA LEU A 22 -0.29 -10.35 -15.11
C LEU A 22 1.18 -10.24 -15.47
N ASP A 23 1.52 -10.56 -16.72
CA ASP A 23 2.87 -10.35 -17.26
C ASP A 23 3.24 -8.88 -17.01
N GLU A 24 4.36 -8.67 -16.33
CA GLU A 24 4.87 -7.36 -15.86
C GLU A 24 5.14 -6.35 -16.98
N ASP A 25 4.97 -6.72 -18.24
CA ASP A 25 5.35 -5.90 -19.40
C ASP A 25 4.23 -5.09 -20.06
N SER A 26 3.02 -5.07 -19.53
CA SER A 26 1.96 -4.29 -20.16
C SER A 26 1.66 -3.00 -19.39
N HIS A 27 2.35 -1.92 -19.72
CA HIS A 27 1.83 -0.54 -19.60
C HIS A 27 0.56 -0.36 -20.48
N THR A 28 -0.36 -1.31 -20.36
CA THR A 28 -1.61 -1.24 -21.12
C THR A 28 -2.51 -0.28 -20.37
N GLU A 29 -2.84 0.84 -21.00
CA GLU A 29 -3.88 1.76 -20.53
C GLU A 29 -5.06 0.96 -19.99
N MET A 30 -5.53 1.32 -18.79
CA MET A 30 -6.66 0.67 -18.14
C MET A 30 -7.88 0.75 -19.09
N ASN A 31 -8.15 -0.35 -19.77
CA ASN A 31 -9.36 -0.47 -20.56
C ASN A 31 -10.43 -1.18 -19.69
N PRO A 32 -11.48 -0.46 -19.25
CA PRO A 32 -12.56 -1.03 -18.44
C PRO A 32 -13.21 -2.27 -19.08
N GLN A 33 -13.10 -2.41 -20.41
CA GLN A 33 -13.66 -3.55 -21.15
C GLN A 33 -12.90 -4.87 -20.92
N ASN A 34 -11.69 -4.83 -20.36
CA ASN A 34 -10.92 -6.04 -20.04
C ASN A 34 -11.34 -6.69 -18.71
N TYR A 35 -12.16 -5.98 -17.90
CA TYR A 35 -12.69 -6.48 -16.64
C TYR A 35 -14.12 -6.96 -16.85
N GLY A 36 -14.27 -8.13 -17.42
CA GLY A 36 -15.58 -8.80 -17.64
C GLY A 36 -16.21 -9.35 -16.34
N GLY A 37 -16.08 -8.63 -15.22
CA GLY A 37 -16.57 -9.03 -13.91
C GLY A 37 -17.48 -8.00 -13.27
N ASP A 38 -18.16 -8.39 -12.19
CA ASP A 38 -19.01 -7.51 -11.39
C ASP A 38 -18.18 -6.35 -10.82
N THR A 39 -18.68 -5.14 -10.99
CA THR A 39 -18.14 -3.94 -10.35
C THR A 39 -18.90 -3.65 -9.07
N ILE A 40 -18.20 -3.07 -8.09
CA ILE A 40 -18.83 -2.58 -6.84
C ILE A 40 -18.70 -1.06 -6.84
N GLU A 41 -19.84 -0.38 -6.84
CA GLU A 41 -19.88 1.08 -6.75
C GLU A 41 -20.21 1.52 -5.33
N VAL A 42 -19.45 2.47 -4.80
CA VAL A 42 -19.64 3.00 -3.45
C VAL A 42 -19.53 4.52 -3.48
N ILE A 43 -20.51 5.21 -2.88
CA ILE A 43 -20.45 6.64 -2.69
C ILE A 43 -19.83 6.94 -1.32
N GLN A 44 -18.71 7.67 -1.33
CA GLN A 44 -18.06 8.20 -0.13
C GLN A 44 -18.44 9.67 0.05
N ARG A 45 -19.05 9.99 1.18
CA ARG A 45 -19.48 11.35 1.55
C ARG A 45 -18.47 12.00 2.50
N THR A 46 -18.64 13.30 2.72
CA THR A 46 -17.91 14.05 3.76
C THR A 46 -17.95 13.32 5.11
N GLY A 47 -16.79 13.24 5.78
CA GLY A 47 -16.62 12.59 7.07
C GLY A 47 -16.49 11.07 7.02
N GLN A 48 -16.55 10.45 5.85
CA GLN A 48 -16.40 9.00 5.69
C GLN A 48 -14.96 8.61 5.31
N ALA A 49 -14.52 7.48 5.83
CA ALA A 49 -13.29 6.82 5.42
C ALA A 49 -13.59 5.66 4.47
N MET A 50 -12.76 5.53 3.43
CA MET A 50 -12.75 4.38 2.52
C MET A 50 -11.44 3.61 2.72
N PHE A 51 -11.56 2.34 3.03
CA PHE A 51 -10.42 1.41 3.02
C PHE A 51 -10.39 0.67 1.69
N VAL A 52 -9.24 0.70 1.04
CA VAL A 52 -9.00 -0.04 -0.20
C VAL A 52 -7.97 -1.11 0.11
N PRO A 53 -8.31 -2.40 0.00
CA PRO A 53 -7.35 -3.47 0.18
C PRO A 53 -6.22 -3.41 -0.85
N SER A 54 -5.04 -3.94 -0.50
CA SER A 54 -3.92 -4.06 -1.43
C SER A 54 -4.33 -4.80 -2.70
N GLN A 55 -3.83 -4.37 -3.85
CA GLN A 55 -4.09 -4.94 -5.18
C GLN A 55 -5.56 -4.84 -5.67
N TRP A 56 -6.43 -4.17 -4.94
CA TRP A 56 -7.78 -3.91 -5.45
C TRP A 56 -7.75 -2.76 -6.46
N GLN A 57 -8.04 -3.10 -7.71
CA GLN A 57 -8.16 -2.11 -8.77
C GLN A 57 -9.43 -1.30 -8.58
N HIS A 58 -9.29 0.01 -8.73
CA HIS A 58 -10.40 0.93 -8.50
C HIS A 58 -10.24 2.19 -9.33
N GLU A 59 -11.36 2.82 -9.60
CA GLU A 59 -11.48 4.16 -10.16
C GLU A 59 -12.19 5.07 -9.16
N VAL A 60 -11.84 6.35 -9.14
CA VAL A 60 -12.46 7.33 -8.26
C VAL A 60 -12.84 8.57 -9.05
N VAL A 61 -14.12 8.91 -9.00
CA VAL A 61 -14.66 10.12 -9.62
C VAL A 61 -15.13 11.07 -8.53
N ASN A 62 -14.62 12.30 -8.54
CA ASN A 62 -15.15 13.37 -7.69
C ASN A 62 -16.47 13.87 -8.28
N LEU A 63 -17.55 13.71 -7.55
CA LEU A 63 -18.88 14.15 -8.00
C LEU A 63 -19.11 15.64 -7.76
N GLU A 64 -18.30 16.25 -6.90
CA GLU A 64 -18.27 17.66 -6.55
C GLU A 64 -16.86 18.08 -6.12
N GLU A 65 -16.62 19.34 -5.80
CA GLU A 65 -15.33 19.77 -5.24
C GLU A 65 -14.99 18.98 -3.97
N THR A 66 -13.83 18.35 -3.96
CA THR A 66 -13.49 17.35 -2.95
C THR A 66 -12.10 17.58 -2.38
N ILE A 67 -12.00 17.49 -1.05
CA ILE A 67 -10.74 17.46 -0.31
C ILE A 67 -10.68 16.15 0.46
N SER A 68 -9.62 15.36 0.22
CA SER A 68 -9.40 14.10 0.92
C SER A 68 -7.98 13.97 1.41
N ILE A 69 -7.82 13.25 2.53
CA ILE A 69 -6.54 12.82 3.05
C ILE A 69 -6.39 11.34 2.76
N ASN A 70 -5.36 10.98 2.00
CA ASN A 70 -5.03 9.60 1.69
C ASN A 70 -3.80 9.18 2.45
N HIS A 71 -3.80 7.94 2.94
CA HIS A 71 -2.67 7.35 3.63
C HIS A 71 -2.57 5.85 3.32
N ASN A 72 -1.36 5.39 3.06
CA ASN A 72 -1.11 3.97 2.84
C ASN A 72 -1.12 3.23 4.18
N TRP A 73 -1.68 2.03 4.17
CA TRP A 73 -1.76 1.19 5.35
C TRP A 73 -0.87 -0.04 5.19
N VAL A 74 -0.06 -0.29 6.21
CA VAL A 74 0.71 -1.52 6.35
C VAL A 74 0.17 -2.27 7.55
N THR A 75 -0.16 -3.53 7.34
CA THR A 75 -0.66 -4.46 8.35
C THR A 75 0.07 -5.79 8.23
N THR A 76 -0.07 -6.64 9.21
CA THR A 76 0.50 -8.00 9.14
C THR A 76 -0.09 -8.84 7.99
N ALA A 77 -1.27 -8.48 7.48
CA ALA A 77 -1.94 -9.19 6.40
C ALA A 77 -1.43 -8.80 5.00
N ASN A 78 -0.73 -7.68 4.86
CA ASN A 78 -0.20 -7.20 3.58
C ASN A 78 1.29 -6.86 3.64
N LEU A 79 1.99 -7.32 4.66
CA LEU A 79 3.39 -6.99 4.88
C LEU A 79 4.31 -7.53 3.77
N ASP A 80 4.02 -8.72 3.28
CA ASP A 80 4.67 -9.36 2.15
C ASP A 80 4.46 -8.58 0.85
N LEU A 81 3.22 -8.18 0.58
CA LEU A 81 2.89 -7.34 -0.58
C LEU A 81 3.56 -5.96 -0.51
N CYS A 82 3.64 -5.38 0.68
CA CYS A 82 4.36 -4.11 0.87
C CYS A 82 5.86 -4.26 0.60
N TRP A 83 6.45 -5.38 1.01
CA TRP A 83 7.86 -5.68 0.73
C TRP A 83 8.11 -5.92 -0.75
N GLU A 84 7.24 -6.67 -1.43
CA GLU A 84 7.31 -6.91 -2.87
C GLU A 84 7.21 -5.60 -3.66
N CYS A 85 6.22 -4.75 -3.34
CA CYS A 85 6.08 -3.42 -3.92
C CYS A 85 7.34 -2.59 -3.70
N LEU A 86 7.84 -2.51 -2.47
CA LEU A 86 9.01 -1.72 -2.12
C LEU A 86 10.28 -2.18 -2.87
N THR A 87 10.47 -3.49 -3.01
CA THR A 87 11.63 -4.05 -3.73
C THR A 87 11.53 -3.86 -5.24
N THR A 88 10.34 -3.83 -5.80
CA THR A 88 10.10 -3.51 -7.21
C THR A 88 10.42 -2.05 -7.47
N GLU A 89 9.82 -1.14 -6.75
CA GLU A 89 10.09 0.29 -6.86
C GLU A 89 11.56 0.66 -6.60
N MET A 90 12.23 -0.05 -5.70
CA MET A 90 13.66 0.15 -5.45
C MET A 90 14.51 -0.14 -6.69
N ARG A 91 14.15 -1.16 -7.47
CA ARG A 91 14.85 -1.48 -8.74
C ARG A 91 14.63 -0.38 -9.78
N ASP A 92 13.40 0.13 -9.89
CA ASP A 92 13.05 1.17 -10.84
C ASP A 92 13.74 2.50 -10.49
N VAL A 93 13.76 2.86 -9.20
CA VAL A 93 14.50 4.03 -8.68
C VAL A 93 16.01 3.89 -8.94
N ASP A 94 16.58 2.70 -8.74
CA ASP A 94 17.99 2.45 -8.99
C ASP A 94 18.34 2.62 -10.48
N GLU A 95 17.49 2.13 -11.36
CA GLU A 95 17.63 2.31 -12.81
C GLU A 95 17.56 3.79 -13.21
N GLU A 96 16.61 4.54 -12.65
CA GLU A 96 16.47 5.98 -12.94
C GLU A 96 17.66 6.78 -12.41
N LEU A 97 18.14 6.50 -11.20
CA LEU A 97 19.32 7.14 -10.63
C LEU A 97 20.59 6.87 -11.46
N ARG A 98 20.73 5.67 -12.04
CA ARG A 98 21.82 5.34 -12.95
C ARG A 98 21.79 6.19 -14.22
N GLN A 99 20.61 6.45 -14.78
CA GLN A 99 20.46 7.32 -15.95
C GLN A 99 20.93 8.76 -15.68
N TRP A 100 20.82 9.21 -14.44
CA TRP A 100 21.29 10.52 -13.99
C TRP A 100 22.74 10.53 -13.51
N ASN A 101 23.48 9.43 -13.66
CA ASN A 101 24.84 9.23 -13.12
C ASN A 101 24.94 9.43 -11.59
N ILE A 102 23.87 9.18 -10.87
CA ILE A 102 23.84 9.15 -9.41
C ILE A 102 23.97 7.69 -8.99
N HIS A 103 25.18 7.28 -8.62
CA HIS A 103 25.48 5.92 -8.18
C HIS A 103 25.68 5.92 -6.66
N ASP A 104 25.29 4.83 -6.00
CA ASP A 104 25.56 4.54 -4.60
C ASP A 104 25.13 5.66 -3.62
N ASN A 105 24.10 6.42 -3.97
CA ASN A 105 23.55 7.46 -3.10
C ASN A 105 22.27 6.93 -2.41
N LEU A 106 22.46 6.31 -1.25
CA LEU A 106 21.35 5.74 -0.46
C LEU A 106 20.31 6.80 -0.05
N GLU A 107 20.74 8.02 0.27
CA GLU A 107 19.84 9.10 0.66
C GLU A 107 18.92 9.52 -0.50
N ALA A 108 19.48 9.63 -1.70
CA ALA A 108 18.69 9.91 -2.91
C ALA A 108 17.70 8.78 -3.21
N GLN A 109 18.15 7.53 -3.12
CA GLN A 109 17.33 6.34 -3.33
C GLN A 109 16.16 6.28 -2.35
N GLU A 110 16.41 6.41 -1.04
CA GLU A 110 15.37 6.41 -0.02
C GLU A 110 14.42 7.60 -0.15
N SER A 111 14.94 8.77 -0.54
CA SER A 111 14.09 9.96 -0.78
C SER A 111 13.15 9.76 -1.95
N MET A 112 13.61 9.15 -3.04
CA MET A 112 12.77 8.83 -4.19
C MET A 112 11.73 7.76 -3.85
N LEU A 113 12.12 6.69 -3.14
CA LEU A 113 11.18 5.67 -2.67
C LEU A 113 10.06 6.26 -1.81
N ARG A 114 10.40 7.14 -0.87
CA ARG A 114 9.39 7.86 -0.08
C ARG A 114 8.45 8.69 -0.94
N GLY A 115 8.96 9.30 -2.00
CA GLY A 115 8.14 10.04 -2.96
C GLY A 115 7.18 9.16 -3.76
N CYS A 116 7.64 7.98 -4.19
CA CYS A 116 6.86 7.06 -5.03
C CYS A 116 5.82 6.28 -4.21
N VAL A 117 6.23 5.64 -3.11
CA VAL A 117 5.38 4.70 -2.36
C VAL A 117 5.04 5.15 -0.95
N GLY A 118 5.57 6.29 -0.50
CA GLY A 118 5.33 6.82 0.84
C GLY A 118 6.08 6.07 1.95
N LEU A 119 7.01 5.18 1.60
CA LEU A 119 7.80 4.34 2.51
C LEU A 119 9.18 4.11 1.90
N ASP A 120 10.21 4.02 2.71
CA ASP A 120 11.54 3.58 2.31
C ASP A 120 11.94 2.27 3.03
N VAL A 121 13.07 1.70 2.63
CA VAL A 121 13.55 0.43 3.17
C VAL A 121 13.87 0.54 4.66
N THR A 122 14.52 1.64 5.06
CA THR A 122 14.87 1.89 6.47
C THR A 122 13.62 1.99 7.34
N ALA A 123 12.62 2.75 6.92
CA ALA A 123 11.36 2.89 7.64
C ALA A 123 10.58 1.55 7.71
N PHE A 124 10.58 0.76 6.63
CA PHE A 124 9.98 -0.56 6.62
C PHE A 124 10.60 -1.50 7.66
N PHE A 125 11.93 -1.61 7.68
CA PHE A 125 12.63 -2.44 8.66
C PHE A 125 12.44 -1.93 10.09
N LEU A 126 12.48 -0.63 10.30
CA LEU A 126 12.26 -0.04 11.62
C LEU A 126 10.85 -0.35 12.14
N MET A 127 9.85 -0.25 11.30
CA MET A 127 8.47 -0.64 11.63
C MET A 127 8.37 -2.13 12.03
N CYS A 128 9.00 -3.02 11.26
CA CYS A 128 9.03 -4.45 11.55
C CYS A 128 9.74 -4.72 12.89
N LEU A 129 10.86 -4.06 13.15
CA LEU A 129 11.63 -4.20 14.39
C LEU A 129 10.83 -3.74 15.61
N VAL A 130 10.19 -2.58 15.54
CA VAL A 130 9.32 -2.07 16.62
C VAL A 130 8.21 -3.08 16.92
N ARG A 131 7.57 -3.59 15.87
CA ARG A 131 6.49 -4.59 16.08
C ARG A 131 7.00 -5.90 16.66
N LEU A 132 8.16 -6.36 16.26
CA LEU A 132 8.80 -7.56 16.82
C LEU A 132 9.10 -7.36 18.32
N CYS A 133 9.69 -6.23 18.70
CA CYS A 133 9.96 -5.91 20.10
C CYS A 133 8.68 -5.87 20.94
N ASP A 134 7.61 -5.28 20.43
CA ASP A 134 6.29 -5.24 21.09
C ASP A 134 5.72 -6.65 21.30
N LEU A 135 5.78 -7.51 20.29
CA LEU A 135 5.34 -8.90 20.39
C LEU A 135 6.16 -9.70 21.42
N ILE A 136 7.48 -9.57 21.42
CA ILE A 136 8.36 -10.25 22.40
C ILE A 136 8.00 -9.79 23.81
N THR A 137 7.81 -8.49 24.03
CA THR A 137 7.44 -7.94 25.33
C THR A 137 6.09 -8.49 25.80
N THR A 138 5.11 -8.50 24.92
CA THR A 138 3.77 -9.05 25.21
C THR A 138 3.83 -10.54 25.58
N LEU A 139 4.55 -11.34 24.80
CA LEU A 139 4.70 -12.78 25.05
C LEU A 139 5.43 -13.05 26.36
N THR A 140 6.43 -12.23 26.70
CA THR A 140 7.17 -12.36 27.96
C THR A 140 6.28 -12.05 29.16
N ALA A 141 5.44 -11.02 29.07
CA ALA A 141 4.47 -10.68 30.12
C ALA A 141 3.46 -11.82 30.36
N ILE A 142 2.86 -12.34 29.28
CA ILE A 142 1.91 -13.46 29.36
C ILE A 142 2.55 -14.69 30.02
N LYS A 143 3.81 -15.00 29.70
CA LYS A 143 4.53 -16.13 30.28
C LYS A 143 4.82 -15.92 31.76
N GLN A 144 5.10 -14.71 32.20
CA GLN A 144 5.31 -14.38 33.61
C GLN A 144 4.01 -14.52 34.41
N ASP A 145 2.89 -14.05 33.91
CA ASP A 145 1.57 -14.15 34.54
C ASP A 145 1.13 -15.62 34.69
N ALA A 146 1.38 -16.45 33.68
CA ALA A 146 1.10 -17.87 33.71
C ALA A 146 1.89 -18.61 34.82
N ASN A 147 3.18 -18.25 35.00
CA ASN A 147 4.04 -18.86 36.01
C ASN A 147 3.77 -18.34 37.44
N SER A 148 3.07 -17.24 37.61
CA SER A 148 2.72 -16.67 38.90
C SER A 148 1.36 -17.18 39.44
N SER A 149 0.64 -17.94 38.66
CA SER A 149 -0.69 -18.48 38.98
C SER A 149 -0.68 -19.95 39.43
N ASP A 150 0.49 -20.58 39.45
CA ASP A 150 0.79 -21.90 40.01
C ASP A 150 1.47 -21.78 41.38
#